data_71b91ac8e6721ecf473412f8e31177fe
#
_entry.id   71b91ac8e6721ecf473412f8e31177fe
#
_cell.length_a   1.000
_cell.length_b   1.000
_cell.length_c   1.000
_cell.angle_alpha   90.00
_cell.angle_beta   90.00
_cell.angle_gamma   90.00
#
_symmetry.space_group_name_H-M   'P 1'
#
loop_
_entity.id
_entity.type
_entity.pdbx_description
1 polymer ?
#
loop_
_entity_poly.entity_id
_entity_poly.type
_entity_poly.pdbx_seq_one_letter_code
_entity_poly.pdbx_strand_id
1 'polypeptide(L)'
;MIRLRIAWFLCLLAGCQINVPQFDSAKALAGQLTDNSKDISGPTTQRWTARLGDQGRLMTLYRQDGFWVFVSEEGDAVAFDGWQIRSLIGFSVGKKQLLGPEYNISIRQEGARRETATCDPWIRTLDNAGKTLWTQFCEGVGTNSIGIGANGDLISITHLTSTRGDFIELHKR
;
A
#
# COMPACT_ATOMS: atom_id res chain seq x y z
N MET A 1 20.45 37.53 -44.31
CA MET A 1 19.53 37.73 -43.15
C MET A 1 18.79 36.43 -42.81
N ILE A 2 19.49 35.38 -42.39
CA ILE A 2 18.92 34.10 -41.97
C ILE A 2 19.83 33.57 -40.83
N ARG A 3 19.75 34.15 -39.65
CA ARG A 3 20.49 33.68 -38.48
C ARG A 3 19.74 33.87 -37.13
N LEU A 4 18.43 33.94 -37.10
CA LEU A 4 17.70 34.25 -35.84
C LEU A 4 16.48 33.38 -35.61
N ARG A 5 16.42 32.12 -36.03
CA ARG A 5 15.30 31.21 -35.80
C ARG A 5 15.61 29.85 -35.23
N ILE A 6 16.84 29.57 -34.76
CA ILE A 6 17.21 28.26 -34.20
C ILE A 6 17.29 28.25 -32.67
N ALA A 7 17.15 29.38 -32.00
CA ALA A 7 17.31 29.48 -30.55
C ALA A 7 16.03 29.19 -29.73
N TRP A 8 14.90 28.88 -30.34
CA TRP A 8 13.60 28.70 -29.65
C TRP A 8 13.13 27.26 -29.53
N PHE A 9 13.90 26.27 -30.01
CA PHE A 9 13.48 24.85 -29.96
C PHE A 9 14.20 24.00 -28.90
N LEU A 10 15.09 24.59 -28.11
CA LEU A 10 15.89 23.88 -27.10
C LEU A 10 15.36 23.96 -25.66
N CYS A 11 14.26 24.67 -25.42
CA CYS A 11 13.69 24.81 -24.06
C CYS A 11 12.53 23.85 -23.72
N LEU A 12 12.18 22.92 -24.60
CA LEU A 12 11.03 22.01 -24.36
C LEU A 12 11.44 20.60 -23.91
N LEU A 13 12.69 20.35 -23.57
CA LEU A 13 13.16 19.06 -23.05
C LEU A 13 13.55 19.12 -21.56
N ALA A 14 13.13 20.15 -20.83
CA ALA A 14 13.10 20.05 -19.38
C ALA A 14 11.94 19.12 -18.99
N GLY A 15 12.11 17.83 -19.27
CA GLY A 15 11.27 16.76 -18.74
C GLY A 15 11.25 16.92 -17.24
N CYS A 16 10.08 17.23 -16.65
CA CYS A 16 9.85 17.09 -15.23
C CYS A 16 10.21 15.67 -14.85
N GLN A 17 11.43 15.45 -14.38
CA GLN A 17 11.73 14.27 -13.59
C GLN A 17 10.89 14.42 -12.32
N ILE A 18 9.72 13.79 -12.33
CA ILE A 18 8.97 13.52 -11.11
C ILE A 18 9.85 12.53 -10.34
N ASN A 19 10.74 13.09 -9.55
CA ASN A 19 11.47 12.34 -8.55
C ASN A 19 10.44 11.94 -7.50
N VAL A 20 9.94 10.71 -7.58
CA VAL A 20 8.99 10.16 -6.60
C VAL A 20 9.85 9.62 -5.46
N PRO A 21 9.98 10.36 -4.34
CA PRO A 21 10.81 9.95 -3.20
C PRO A 21 10.23 8.78 -2.39
N GLN A 22 9.21 8.10 -2.93
CA GLN A 22 8.42 7.09 -2.22
C GLN A 22 9.16 5.77 -1.97
N PHE A 23 10.23 5.48 -2.72
CA PHE A 23 10.95 4.21 -2.57
C PHE A 23 11.91 4.17 -1.38
N ASP A 24 12.51 5.31 -1.05
CA ASP A 24 13.39 5.41 0.10
C ASP A 24 12.59 5.48 1.41
N SER A 25 11.37 6.02 1.36
CA SER A 25 10.48 6.11 2.53
C SER A 25 9.97 4.74 2.99
N ALA A 26 9.62 3.82 2.07
CA ALA A 26 9.21 2.47 2.44
C ALA A 26 10.37 1.66 3.03
N LYS A 27 11.60 1.91 2.57
CA LYS A 27 12.82 1.28 3.09
C LYS A 27 13.23 1.88 4.44
N ALA A 28 13.06 3.20 4.60
CA ALA A 28 13.25 3.90 5.86
C ALA A 28 12.18 3.49 6.89
N LEU A 29 10.90 3.35 6.47
CA LEU A 29 9.81 2.88 7.32
C LEU A 29 10.09 1.47 7.83
N ALA A 30 10.54 0.56 6.97
CA ALA A 30 10.90 -0.79 7.36
C ALA A 30 12.14 -0.85 8.26
N GLY A 31 13.10 0.05 8.07
CA GLY A 31 14.28 0.21 8.95
C GLY A 31 13.92 0.85 10.28
N GLN A 32 13.03 1.84 10.30
CA GLN A 32 12.59 2.52 11.52
C GLN A 32 11.67 1.66 12.39
N LEU A 33 10.86 0.80 11.79
CA LEU A 33 10.01 -0.15 12.54
C LEU A 33 10.84 -1.20 13.28
N THR A 34 12.06 -1.49 12.82
CA THR A 34 12.98 -2.42 13.50
C THR A 34 13.94 -1.76 14.48
N ASP A 35 14.28 -0.48 14.30
CA ASP A 35 15.36 0.18 15.07
C ASP A 35 14.93 1.32 16.00
N ASN A 36 13.77 1.97 15.82
CA ASN A 36 13.37 3.12 16.64
C ASN A 36 11.86 3.26 16.79
N SER A 37 11.34 2.76 17.89
CA SER A 37 9.93 2.98 18.32
C SER A 37 9.64 4.40 18.83
N LYS A 38 10.53 5.38 18.64
CA LYS A 38 10.44 6.69 19.30
C LYS A 38 9.80 7.83 18.52
N ASP A 39 9.66 7.72 17.18
CA ASP A 39 9.16 8.82 16.34
C ASP A 39 7.82 8.54 15.64
N ILE A 40 7.10 7.52 16.09
CA ILE A 40 5.75 7.25 15.59
C ILE A 40 4.78 8.20 16.30
N SER A 41 4.15 9.11 15.59
CA SER A 41 3.07 9.94 16.14
C SER A 41 2.03 9.02 16.78
N GLY A 42 1.82 9.15 18.07
CA GLY A 42 1.20 8.26 19.04
C GLY A 42 0.17 7.25 18.52
N PRO A 43 0.06 6.09 19.18
CA PRO A 43 -0.88 5.04 18.77
C PRO A 43 -2.28 5.60 18.74
N THR A 44 -3.01 5.39 17.66
CA THR A 44 -4.45 5.52 17.73
C THR A 44 -4.95 4.41 18.66
N THR A 45 -5.95 4.67 19.48
CA THR A 45 -6.59 3.65 20.34
C THR A 45 -7.32 2.57 19.53
N GLN A 46 -7.22 2.62 18.20
CA GLN A 46 -7.92 1.71 17.28
C GLN A 46 -7.15 0.41 17.14
N ARG A 47 -7.80 -0.67 17.57
CA ARG A 47 -7.31 -2.03 17.39
C ARG A 47 -7.82 -2.62 16.09
N TRP A 48 -6.97 -3.39 15.44
CA TRP A 48 -7.25 -4.07 14.19
C TRP A 48 -6.91 -5.55 14.30
N THR A 49 -7.54 -6.36 13.48
CA THR A 49 -7.08 -7.73 13.23
C THR A 49 -6.53 -7.80 11.82
N ALA A 50 -5.37 -8.42 11.65
CA ALA A 50 -4.82 -8.77 10.35
C ALA A 50 -4.85 -10.28 10.19
N ARG A 51 -5.12 -10.77 8.98
CA ARG A 51 -5.08 -12.19 8.64
C ARG A 51 -4.39 -12.38 7.30
N LEU A 52 -3.43 -13.28 7.25
CA LEU A 52 -2.76 -13.73 6.04
C LEU A 52 -2.73 -15.27 6.04
N GLY A 53 -3.53 -15.89 5.17
CA GLY A 53 -3.77 -17.34 5.23
C GLY A 53 -4.34 -17.74 6.60
N ASP A 54 -3.67 -18.68 7.27
CA ASP A 54 -4.07 -19.17 8.60
C ASP A 54 -3.52 -18.32 9.76
N GLN A 55 -2.69 -17.33 9.47
CA GLN A 55 -2.06 -16.50 10.49
C GLN A 55 -2.92 -15.27 10.80
N GLY A 56 -3.38 -15.19 12.04
CA GLY A 56 -4.08 -14.02 12.58
C GLY A 56 -3.19 -13.21 13.51
N ARG A 57 -3.29 -11.87 13.48
CA ARG A 57 -2.55 -10.95 14.35
C ARG A 57 -3.46 -9.86 14.87
N LEU A 58 -3.22 -9.46 16.11
CA LEU A 58 -3.79 -8.23 16.64
C LEU A 58 -2.83 -7.08 16.31
N MET A 59 -3.34 -6.04 15.67
CA MET A 59 -2.55 -4.91 15.17
C MET A 59 -2.97 -3.62 15.84
N THR A 60 -1.99 -2.75 16.08
CA THR A 60 -2.20 -1.35 16.49
C THR A 60 -1.94 -0.47 15.27
N LEU A 61 -2.83 0.50 15.04
CA LEU A 61 -2.71 1.44 13.93
C LEU A 61 -1.92 2.68 14.34
N TYR A 62 -0.98 3.07 13.49
CA TYR A 62 -0.20 4.31 13.55
C TYR A 62 -0.38 5.11 12.26
N ARG A 63 -0.18 6.43 12.33
CA ARG A 63 -0.09 7.31 11.17
C ARG A 63 1.33 7.83 11.05
N GLN A 64 1.96 7.61 9.90
CA GLN A 64 3.32 8.07 9.65
C GLN A 64 3.49 8.46 8.17
N ASP A 65 3.96 9.68 7.91
CA ASP A 65 4.31 10.19 6.57
C ASP A 65 3.24 9.94 5.50
N GLY A 66 1.96 10.04 5.86
CA GLY A 66 0.83 9.78 4.97
C GLY A 66 0.43 8.32 4.86
N PHE A 67 1.16 7.40 5.49
CA PHE A 67 0.81 5.98 5.54
C PHE A 67 -0.01 5.64 6.79
N TRP A 68 -0.80 4.59 6.64
CA TRP A 68 -1.44 3.85 7.71
C TRP A 68 -0.56 2.63 8.00
N VAL A 69 0.04 2.57 9.17
CA VAL A 69 0.98 1.52 9.55
C VAL A 69 0.36 0.69 10.66
N PHE A 70 0.12 -0.57 10.37
CA PHE A 70 -0.43 -1.55 11.30
C PHE A 70 0.73 -2.39 11.83
N VAL A 71 0.87 -2.50 13.15
CA VAL A 71 1.98 -3.21 13.80
C VAL A 71 1.43 -4.16 14.85
N SER A 72 1.90 -5.40 14.87
CA SER A 72 1.63 -6.39 15.92
C SER A 72 2.70 -6.36 17.01
N GLU A 73 2.39 -6.94 18.17
CA GLU A 73 3.36 -7.12 19.26
C GLU A 73 4.48 -8.09 18.86
N GLU A 74 4.21 -8.99 17.91
CA GLU A 74 5.19 -9.97 17.39
C GLU A 74 6.14 -9.37 16.34
N GLY A 75 5.97 -8.09 15.99
CA GLY A 75 6.81 -7.40 15.01
C GLY A 75 6.36 -7.55 13.56
N ASP A 76 5.16 -8.12 13.31
CA ASP A 76 4.56 -8.08 11.98
C ASP A 76 4.10 -6.66 11.67
N ALA A 77 4.27 -6.22 10.43
CA ALA A 77 3.89 -4.87 10.02
C ALA A 77 3.30 -4.80 8.61
N VAL A 78 2.31 -3.91 8.44
CA VAL A 78 1.67 -3.62 7.16
C VAL A 78 1.63 -2.11 6.96
N ALA A 79 2.15 -1.63 5.84
CA ALA A 79 2.06 -0.23 5.45
C ALA A 79 1.08 -0.06 4.27
N PHE A 80 0.11 0.84 4.43
CA PHE A 80 -0.97 1.12 3.48
C PHE A 80 -1.01 2.63 3.16
N ASP A 81 -1.04 3.00 1.87
CA ASP A 81 -0.99 4.39 1.42
C ASP A 81 -2.37 5.04 1.20
N GLY A 82 -3.43 4.31 1.49
CA GLY A 82 -4.81 4.72 1.23
C GLY A 82 -5.46 3.95 0.08
N TRP A 83 -4.65 3.40 -0.82
CA TRP A 83 -5.11 2.61 -1.97
C TRP A 83 -4.44 1.25 -2.06
N GLN A 84 -3.18 1.14 -1.68
CA GLN A 84 -2.40 -0.08 -1.81
C GLN A 84 -1.60 -0.38 -0.54
N ILE A 85 -1.45 -1.66 -0.25
CA ILE A 85 -0.43 -2.10 0.69
C ILE A 85 0.93 -1.98 -0.01
N ARG A 86 1.81 -1.17 0.54
CA ARG A 86 3.15 -0.93 0.01
C ARG A 86 4.20 -1.85 0.59
N SER A 87 4.00 -2.27 1.82
CA SER A 87 4.95 -3.16 2.50
C SER A 87 4.21 -4.10 3.44
N LEU A 88 4.69 -5.33 3.49
CA LEU A 88 4.29 -6.38 4.42
C LEU A 88 5.56 -7.00 4.99
N ILE A 89 5.65 -7.09 6.31
CA ILE A 89 6.80 -7.66 7.04
C ILE A 89 6.25 -8.66 8.03
N GLY A 90 6.94 -9.78 8.20
CA GLY A 90 6.54 -10.84 9.13
C GLY A 90 5.54 -11.82 8.52
N PHE A 91 4.54 -12.26 9.28
CA PHE A 91 3.56 -13.28 8.90
C PHE A 91 4.20 -14.56 8.32
N SER A 92 5.41 -14.91 8.79
CA SER A 92 6.22 -16.03 8.26
C SER A 92 6.49 -16.00 6.75
N VAL A 93 6.18 -14.88 6.08
CA VAL A 93 6.43 -14.71 4.62
C VAL A 93 7.64 -13.83 4.34
N GLY A 94 8.34 -13.37 5.40
CA GLY A 94 9.46 -12.44 5.29
C GLY A 94 9.00 -11.05 4.86
N LYS A 95 9.84 -10.34 4.10
CA LYS A 95 9.56 -8.98 3.63
C LYS A 95 9.02 -9.01 2.21
N LYS A 96 7.80 -8.50 2.02
CA LYS A 96 7.19 -8.26 0.72
C LYS A 96 7.04 -6.76 0.48
N GLN A 97 7.26 -6.31 -0.74
CA GLN A 97 7.03 -4.94 -1.19
C GLN A 97 6.14 -4.98 -2.43
N LEU A 98 5.10 -4.17 -2.42
CA LEU A 98 4.22 -3.98 -3.57
C LEU A 98 4.62 -2.66 -4.25
N LEU A 99 5.02 -2.77 -5.51
CA LEU A 99 5.61 -1.71 -6.28
C LEU A 99 4.77 -1.45 -7.53
N GLY A 100 4.75 -0.22 -7.98
CA GLY A 100 4.09 0.15 -9.24
C GLY A 100 2.80 0.94 -9.05
N PRO A 101 2.20 1.38 -10.16
CA PRO A 101 0.92 2.06 -10.17
C PRO A 101 -0.21 1.11 -9.80
N GLU A 102 -1.38 1.66 -9.47
CA GLU A 102 -2.56 0.92 -9.03
C GLU A 102 -3.00 -0.21 -9.97
N TYR A 103 -2.75 -0.05 -11.27
CA TYR A 103 -3.20 -0.98 -12.31
C TYR A 103 -2.18 -2.06 -12.69
N ASN A 104 -0.92 -1.90 -12.26
CA ASN A 104 0.17 -2.84 -12.53
C ASN A 104 0.93 -3.10 -11.24
N ILE A 105 0.36 -3.93 -10.37
CA ILE A 105 0.94 -4.24 -9.08
C ILE A 105 2.11 -5.21 -9.30
N SER A 106 3.29 -4.79 -8.88
CA SER A 106 4.46 -5.67 -8.84
C SER A 106 4.75 -6.08 -7.42
N ILE A 107 4.82 -7.36 -7.18
CA ILE A 107 5.09 -7.93 -5.87
C ILE A 107 6.54 -8.40 -5.84
N ARG A 108 7.34 -7.84 -4.93
CA ARG A 108 8.71 -8.23 -4.70
C ARG A 108 8.84 -8.83 -3.31
N GLN A 109 9.22 -10.07 -3.24
CA GLN A 109 9.60 -10.74 -1.99
C GLN A 109 11.11 -10.87 -1.94
N GLU A 110 11.71 -10.70 -0.76
CA GLU A 110 13.14 -10.87 -0.55
C GLU A 110 13.56 -12.31 -0.89
N GLY A 111 14.58 -12.45 -1.75
CA GLY A 111 15.05 -13.76 -2.22
C GLY A 111 14.20 -14.45 -3.28
N ALA A 112 13.07 -13.85 -3.71
CA ALA A 112 12.18 -14.43 -4.71
C ALA A 112 12.12 -13.62 -6.01
N ARG A 113 11.62 -14.26 -7.08
CA ARG A 113 11.36 -13.60 -8.36
C ARG A 113 10.23 -12.58 -8.18
N ARG A 114 10.35 -11.45 -8.88
CA ARG A 114 9.29 -10.44 -8.96
C ARG A 114 8.07 -11.01 -9.68
N GLU A 115 6.90 -10.88 -9.07
CA GLU A 115 5.61 -11.22 -9.66
C GLU A 115 4.87 -9.95 -10.07
N THR A 116 4.03 -10.03 -11.09
CA THR A 116 3.19 -8.90 -11.55
C THR A 116 1.75 -9.36 -11.71
N ALA A 117 0.82 -8.51 -11.31
CA ALA A 117 -0.62 -8.68 -11.52
C ALA A 117 -1.18 -7.42 -12.21
N THR A 118 -2.03 -7.61 -13.20
CA THR A 118 -2.79 -6.53 -13.84
C THR A 118 -4.15 -6.44 -13.18
N CYS A 119 -4.54 -5.23 -12.79
CA CYS A 119 -5.80 -4.97 -12.11
C CYS A 119 -6.60 -3.89 -12.82
N ASP A 120 -7.92 -3.98 -12.73
CA ASP A 120 -8.83 -2.95 -13.22
C ASP A 120 -8.77 -1.67 -12.37
N PRO A 121 -9.34 -0.55 -12.82
CA PRO A 121 -9.57 0.62 -11.99
C PRO A 121 -10.43 0.30 -10.76
N TRP A 122 -10.21 1.04 -9.67
CA TRP A 122 -11.04 0.96 -8.48
C TRP A 122 -12.49 1.38 -8.77
N ILE A 123 -13.45 0.56 -8.36
CA ILE A 123 -14.88 0.81 -8.49
C ILE A 123 -15.44 1.10 -7.10
N ARG A 124 -16.17 2.19 -6.98
CA ARG A 124 -16.86 2.59 -5.75
C ARG A 124 -18.30 2.09 -5.75
N THR A 125 -18.68 1.44 -4.65
CA THR A 125 -20.08 1.11 -4.33
C THR A 125 -20.46 1.69 -2.97
N LEU A 126 -21.73 2.03 -2.80
CA LEU A 126 -22.30 2.56 -1.56
C LEU A 126 -23.40 1.60 -1.10
N ASP A 127 -23.36 1.16 0.14
CA ASP A 127 -24.44 0.37 0.71
C ASP A 127 -25.56 1.24 1.30
N ASN A 128 -26.68 0.60 1.65
CA ASN A 128 -27.85 1.30 2.23
C ASN A 128 -27.58 1.89 3.64
N ALA A 129 -26.50 1.50 4.29
CA ALA A 129 -26.07 2.01 5.58
C ALA A 129 -25.05 3.18 5.46
N GLY A 130 -24.80 3.66 4.24
CA GLY A 130 -23.87 4.74 3.96
C GLY A 130 -22.39 4.32 4.03
N LYS A 131 -22.10 3.02 4.09
CA LYS A 131 -20.72 2.53 3.99
C LYS A 131 -20.29 2.51 2.53
N THR A 132 -19.08 2.92 2.29
CA THR A 132 -18.45 2.85 0.95
C THR A 132 -17.54 1.63 0.88
N LEU A 133 -17.69 0.86 -0.19
CA LEU A 133 -16.78 -0.22 -0.55
C LEU A 133 -16.11 0.15 -1.88
N TRP A 134 -14.79 0.20 -1.87
CA TRP A 134 -13.99 0.26 -3.08
C TRP A 134 -13.49 -1.14 -3.41
N THR A 135 -13.63 -1.55 -4.66
CA THR A 135 -13.19 -2.85 -5.15
C THR A 135 -12.33 -2.70 -6.39
N GLN A 136 -11.34 -3.55 -6.52
CA GLN A 136 -10.45 -3.62 -7.68
C GLN A 136 -10.24 -5.07 -8.06
N PHE A 137 -10.67 -5.46 -9.24
CA PHE A 137 -10.46 -6.81 -9.75
C PHE A 137 -9.06 -6.94 -10.34
N CYS A 138 -8.37 -8.05 -10.02
CA CYS A 138 -7.06 -8.39 -10.58
C CYS A 138 -7.18 -9.71 -11.34
N GLU A 139 -6.86 -9.68 -12.63
CA GLU A 139 -7.06 -10.79 -13.55
C GLU A 139 -6.34 -12.07 -13.10
N GLY A 140 -7.08 -13.17 -13.04
CA GLY A 140 -6.57 -14.50 -12.66
C GLY A 140 -6.18 -14.66 -11.20
N VAL A 141 -6.36 -13.60 -10.35
CA VAL A 141 -5.90 -13.59 -8.96
C VAL A 141 -7.03 -13.37 -7.97
N GLY A 142 -7.88 -12.35 -8.17
CA GLY A 142 -9.00 -12.06 -7.29
C GLY A 142 -9.28 -10.56 -7.12
N THR A 143 -9.86 -10.16 -6.00
CA THR A 143 -10.35 -8.79 -5.81
C THR A 143 -9.73 -8.14 -4.56
N ASN A 144 -9.10 -6.99 -4.75
CA ASN A 144 -8.76 -6.08 -3.66
C ASN A 144 -10.00 -5.33 -3.18
N SER A 145 -10.08 -4.99 -1.90
CA SER A 145 -11.17 -4.15 -1.39
C SER A 145 -10.74 -3.23 -0.26
N ILE A 146 -11.41 -2.06 -0.17
CA ILE A 146 -11.24 -1.07 0.90
C ILE A 146 -12.63 -0.68 1.39
N GLY A 147 -12.90 -0.92 2.66
CA GLY A 147 -14.15 -0.54 3.31
C GLY A 147 -14.01 0.74 4.12
N ILE A 148 -14.91 1.70 3.87
CA ILE A 148 -15.00 2.97 4.58
C ILE A 148 -16.35 3.04 5.27
N GLY A 149 -16.36 3.30 6.57
CA GLY A 149 -17.58 3.49 7.35
C GLY A 149 -18.36 4.74 6.96
N ALA A 150 -19.61 4.84 7.39
CA ALA A 150 -20.47 6.00 7.11
C ALA A 150 -19.88 7.34 7.64
N ASN A 151 -19.04 7.29 8.66
CA ASN A 151 -18.32 8.44 9.22
C ASN A 151 -17.00 8.78 8.49
N GLY A 152 -16.69 8.08 7.40
CA GLY A 152 -15.45 8.26 6.63
C GLY A 152 -14.24 7.49 7.19
N ASP A 153 -14.39 6.72 8.26
CA ASP A 153 -13.31 5.93 8.83
C ASP A 153 -12.99 4.69 7.98
N LEU A 154 -11.72 4.37 7.84
CA LEU A 154 -11.29 3.09 7.31
C LEU A 154 -11.74 1.96 8.27
N ILE A 155 -12.41 0.94 7.73
CA ILE A 155 -12.94 -0.19 8.51
C ILE A 155 -12.39 -1.55 8.07
N SER A 156 -12.00 -1.67 6.81
CA SER A 156 -11.40 -2.92 6.31
C SER A 156 -10.51 -2.68 5.10
N ILE A 157 -9.53 -3.56 4.94
CA ILE A 157 -8.68 -3.66 3.77
C ILE A 157 -8.54 -5.14 3.45
N THR A 158 -8.77 -5.53 2.19
CA THR A 158 -8.36 -6.82 1.63
C THR A 158 -7.46 -6.53 0.46
N HIS A 159 -6.24 -7.02 0.48
CA HIS A 159 -5.27 -6.69 -0.57
C HIS A 159 -4.41 -7.89 -0.96
N LEU A 160 -4.18 -8.00 -2.26
CA LEU A 160 -3.32 -8.99 -2.87
C LEU A 160 -1.89 -8.92 -2.33
N THR A 161 -1.33 -10.07 -1.97
CA THR A 161 0.06 -10.21 -1.53
C THR A 161 0.88 -11.19 -2.37
N SER A 162 0.22 -11.93 -3.28
CA SER A 162 0.88 -12.77 -4.28
C SER A 162 0.00 -12.93 -5.52
N THR A 163 0.58 -13.32 -6.65
CA THR A 163 -0.17 -13.66 -7.87
C THR A 163 -0.85 -15.04 -7.80
N ARG A 164 -0.69 -15.75 -6.68
CA ARG A 164 -1.34 -17.06 -6.43
C ARG A 164 -2.67 -16.92 -5.69
N GLY A 165 -3.14 -15.70 -5.45
CA GLY A 165 -4.38 -15.44 -4.73
C GLY A 165 -4.23 -15.34 -3.22
N ASP A 166 -3.02 -15.12 -2.69
CA ASP A 166 -2.85 -14.83 -1.28
C ASP A 166 -3.23 -13.36 -1.02
N PHE A 167 -4.10 -13.15 -0.05
CA PHE A 167 -4.55 -11.83 0.39
C PHE A 167 -4.22 -11.62 1.85
N ILE A 168 -3.92 -10.35 2.19
CA ILE A 168 -3.98 -9.91 3.58
C ILE A 168 -5.32 -9.21 3.81
N GLU A 169 -5.95 -9.54 4.91
CA GLU A 169 -7.21 -8.95 5.35
C GLU A 169 -6.95 -8.19 6.65
N LEU A 170 -7.34 -6.92 6.70
CA LEU A 170 -7.31 -6.09 7.91
C LEU A 170 -8.72 -5.62 8.23
N HIS A 171 -9.15 -5.77 9.47
CA HIS A 171 -10.46 -5.36 9.94
C HIS A 171 -10.35 -4.57 11.26
N LYS A 172 -11.01 -3.42 11.29
CA LYS A 172 -11.18 -2.62 12.51
C LYS A 172 -12.06 -3.38 13.50
N ARG A 173 -11.64 -3.40 14.77
CA ARG A 173 -12.38 -4.01 15.88
C ARG A 173 -13.28 -3.00 16.57
#